data_4e853816d728e9fc54ffb4d758d0348f
#
_entry.id   4e853816d728e9fc54ffb4d758d0348f
#
_cell.length_a   1.000
_cell.length_b   1.000
_cell.length_c   1.000
_cell.angle_alpha   90.00
_cell.angle_beta   90.00
_cell.angle_gamma   90.00
#
_symmetry.space_group_name_H-M   'P 1'
#
loop_
_entity.id
_entity.type
_entity.pdbx_description
1 polymer ?
#
loop_
_entity_poly.entity_id
_entity_poly.type
_entity_poly.pdbx_seq_one_letter_code
_entity_poly.pdbx_strand_id
1 'polypeptide(L)'
;MLSINKTYCWLFVIAILIQIPSTHLFKFADELLVVPMMCLVGLDLLINHQIKRYKVLWIVAGILALYAFYTVFFVGYNTPKAVVYDYIAQIKPFCYFCVSYAVVPHFDAKMRRIVKRACLINSAIALFCVATGLIEEVFSHVTYLGLVSMLSFMVYLMCSVDENGKVTRRNLLISLIMLTIGLGGTRSKFYGEYVMALYMLFMYTPGFAKNIKLKHILAFMLVGVLVFVVAWKKIEFYFISGGTEGVMDEESMQTLARPMLYAGMLMLLALHPLLGSGMASFATNASSTAVNYSEAYRVIGLDGVWGLSPG
;
A
#
# COMPACT_ATOMS: atom_id res chain seq x y z
N MET A 1 7.68 30.30 16.14
CA MET A 1 8.30 29.77 14.92
C MET A 1 7.86 28.33 14.69
N LEU A 2 7.10 28.03 13.64
CA LEU A 2 6.68 26.67 13.30
C LEU A 2 7.91 25.88 12.87
N SER A 3 8.27 24.88 13.65
CA SER A 3 9.38 23.98 13.27
C SER A 3 8.85 22.96 12.27
N ILE A 4 9.42 22.92 11.06
CA ILE A 4 9.08 21.96 9.99
C ILE A 4 9.05 20.54 10.54
N ASN A 5 10.05 20.17 11.34
CA ASN A 5 10.09 18.86 11.98
C ASN A 5 8.89 18.58 12.90
N LYS A 6 8.50 19.54 13.74
CA LYS A 6 7.33 19.35 14.63
C LYS A 6 6.03 19.20 13.83
N THR A 7 5.86 20.06 12.83
CA THR A 7 4.67 20.00 11.96
C THR A 7 4.58 18.68 11.22
N TYR A 8 5.70 18.20 10.64
CA TYR A 8 5.78 16.89 10.01
C TYR A 8 5.39 15.76 10.99
N CYS A 9 5.98 15.77 12.20
CA CYS A 9 5.68 14.74 13.21
C CYS A 9 4.19 14.70 13.60
N TRP A 10 3.52 15.86 13.69
CA TRP A 10 2.09 15.91 13.97
C TRP A 10 1.25 15.45 12.77
N LEU A 11 1.62 15.83 11.54
CA LEU A 11 0.96 15.30 10.34
C LEU A 11 1.08 13.78 10.26
N PHE A 12 2.21 13.22 10.67
CA PHE A 12 2.41 11.77 10.72
C PHE A 12 1.49 11.10 11.75
N VAL A 13 1.31 11.70 12.94
CA VAL A 13 0.36 11.19 13.95
C VAL A 13 -1.07 11.25 13.42
N ILE A 14 -1.45 12.37 12.79
CA ILE A 14 -2.77 12.53 12.16
C ILE A 14 -2.96 11.47 11.06
N ALA A 15 -1.95 11.23 10.24
CA ALA A 15 -1.99 10.22 9.19
C ALA A 15 -2.26 8.81 9.75
N ILE A 16 -1.68 8.46 10.89
CA ILE A 16 -1.96 7.18 11.56
C ILE A 16 -3.40 7.12 12.04
N LEU A 17 -3.88 8.14 12.74
CA LEU A 17 -5.20 8.15 13.36
C LEU A 17 -6.35 8.23 12.34
N ILE A 18 -6.14 8.91 11.21
CA ILE A 18 -7.16 9.08 10.17
C ILE A 18 -7.33 7.84 9.28
N GLN A 19 -6.47 6.84 9.36
CA GLN A 19 -6.52 5.65 8.52
C GLN A 19 -7.85 4.91 8.60
N ILE A 20 -8.39 4.69 9.80
CA ILE A 20 -9.66 3.99 9.98
C ILE A 20 -10.82 4.85 9.50
N PRO A 21 -10.99 6.12 9.96
CA PRO A 21 -12.03 6.99 9.45
C PRO A 21 -11.97 7.24 7.94
N SER A 22 -10.79 7.19 7.32
CA SER A 22 -10.61 7.42 5.89
C SER A 22 -11.27 6.36 5.01
N THR A 23 -11.50 5.18 5.52
CA THR A 23 -12.11 4.10 4.75
C THR A 23 -13.58 4.36 4.41
N HIS A 24 -14.31 5.07 5.26
CA HIS A 24 -15.73 5.38 5.10
C HIS A 24 -16.04 6.88 5.02
N LEU A 25 -15.58 7.62 6.04
CA LEU A 25 -16.00 9.01 6.25
C LEU A 25 -15.22 10.00 5.39
N PHE A 26 -13.94 9.71 5.14
CA PHE A 26 -13.02 10.62 4.46
C PHE A 26 -12.25 9.90 3.35
N LYS A 27 -12.95 9.52 2.27
CA LYS A 27 -12.31 8.87 1.11
C LYS A 27 -11.16 9.67 0.49
N PHE A 28 -11.10 10.98 0.80
CA PHE A 28 -10.04 11.91 0.36
C PHE A 28 -9.01 12.21 1.46
N ALA A 29 -8.88 11.35 2.48
CA ALA A 29 -7.97 11.63 3.59
C ALA A 29 -6.49 11.65 3.16
N ASP A 30 -6.12 10.86 2.16
CA ASP A 30 -4.79 10.87 1.57
C ASP A 30 -4.52 12.20 0.83
N GLU A 31 -5.47 12.75 0.09
CA GLU A 31 -5.37 14.09 -0.49
C GLU A 31 -5.23 15.17 0.59
N LEU A 32 -6.05 15.09 1.64
CA LEU A 32 -5.99 16.04 2.76
C LEU A 32 -4.65 16.03 3.48
N LEU A 33 -3.89 14.94 3.44
CA LEU A 33 -2.56 14.86 4.01
C LEU A 33 -1.46 15.30 3.05
N VAL A 34 -1.60 15.02 1.75
CA VAL A 34 -0.62 15.45 0.73
C VAL A 34 -0.57 16.96 0.64
N VAL A 35 -1.72 17.66 0.68
CA VAL A 35 -1.76 19.13 0.58
C VAL A 35 -0.95 19.82 1.68
N PRO A 36 -1.12 19.55 2.99
CA PRO A 36 -0.27 20.11 4.03
C PRO A 36 1.22 19.74 3.88
N MET A 37 1.52 18.53 3.42
CA MET A 37 2.90 18.11 3.15
C MET A 37 3.53 18.95 2.04
N MET A 38 2.81 19.21 0.95
CA MET A 38 3.29 20.07 -0.13
C MET A 38 3.36 21.54 0.29
N CYS A 39 2.45 22.00 1.15
CA CYS A 39 2.56 23.33 1.78
C CYS A 39 3.84 23.46 2.64
N LEU A 40 4.23 22.42 3.38
CA LEU A 40 5.50 22.40 4.11
C LEU A 40 6.70 22.53 3.17
N VAL A 41 6.69 21.84 2.03
CA VAL A 41 7.72 21.99 0.99
C VAL A 41 7.76 23.42 0.48
N GLY A 42 6.59 23.99 0.14
CA GLY A 42 6.49 25.37 -0.32
C GLY A 42 7.04 26.38 0.70
N LEU A 43 6.69 26.24 1.97
CA LEU A 43 7.20 27.07 3.06
C LEU A 43 8.72 26.90 3.24
N ASP A 44 9.24 25.69 3.19
CA ASP A 44 10.69 25.45 3.29
C ASP A 44 11.46 26.08 2.12
N LEU A 45 10.90 26.00 0.92
CA LEU A 45 11.47 26.64 -0.27
C LEU A 45 11.48 28.19 -0.15
N LEU A 46 10.40 28.76 0.36
CA LEU A 46 10.27 30.22 0.53
C LEU A 46 11.20 30.75 1.62
N ILE A 47 11.36 30.01 2.73
CA ILE A 47 12.15 30.46 3.88
C ILE A 47 13.64 30.14 3.70
N ASN A 48 13.97 28.94 3.24
CA ASN A 48 15.35 28.45 3.22
C ASN A 48 15.98 28.42 1.82
N HIS A 49 15.19 28.67 0.75
CA HIS A 49 15.63 28.68 -0.64
C HIS A 49 16.39 27.40 -1.09
N GLN A 50 16.17 26.26 -0.41
CA GLN A 50 16.91 25.01 -0.63
C GLN A 50 16.23 24.10 -1.65
N ILE A 51 16.09 24.53 -2.91
CA ILE A 51 15.49 23.72 -3.98
C ILE A 51 16.15 22.34 -4.12
N LYS A 52 17.49 22.30 -3.95
CA LYS A 52 18.27 21.05 -4.07
C LYS A 52 17.88 19.97 -3.06
N ARG A 53 17.32 20.35 -1.91
CA ARG A 53 16.83 19.43 -0.88
C ARG A 53 15.74 18.51 -1.40
N TYR A 54 14.89 19.02 -2.28
CA TYR A 54 13.75 18.29 -2.86
C TYR A 54 14.03 17.77 -4.28
N LYS A 55 15.32 17.61 -4.65
CA LYS A 55 15.74 17.17 -5.99
C LYS A 55 15.03 15.89 -6.44
N VAL A 56 14.90 14.91 -5.53
CA VAL A 56 14.26 13.62 -5.86
C VAL A 56 12.78 13.82 -6.20
N LEU A 57 12.07 14.67 -5.46
CA LEU A 57 10.66 15.00 -5.75
C LEU A 57 10.52 15.63 -7.14
N TRP A 58 11.38 16.58 -7.48
CA TRP A 58 11.32 17.25 -8.79
C TRP A 58 11.65 16.30 -9.96
N ILE A 59 12.62 15.41 -9.76
CA ILE A 59 12.95 14.39 -10.78
C ILE A 59 11.75 13.45 -10.98
N VAL A 60 11.16 12.94 -9.93
CA VAL A 60 10.00 12.03 -10.03
C VAL A 60 8.81 12.74 -10.65
N ALA A 61 8.50 13.95 -10.20
CA ALA A 61 7.42 14.74 -10.79
C ALA A 61 7.64 15.01 -12.29
N GLY A 62 8.88 15.33 -12.67
CA GLY A 62 9.26 15.53 -14.07
C GLY A 62 9.12 14.27 -14.91
N ILE A 63 9.59 13.11 -14.43
CA ILE A 63 9.43 11.82 -15.11
C ILE A 63 7.96 11.48 -15.30
N LEU A 64 7.15 11.61 -14.25
CA LEU A 64 5.70 11.34 -14.34
C LEU A 64 5.00 12.34 -15.29
N ALA A 65 5.40 13.61 -15.30
CA ALA A 65 4.87 14.61 -16.21
C ALA A 65 5.22 14.31 -17.68
N LEU A 66 6.47 13.89 -17.94
CA LEU A 66 6.88 13.45 -19.29
C LEU A 66 6.10 12.19 -19.72
N TYR A 67 5.84 11.29 -18.81
CA TYR A 67 5.05 10.10 -19.09
C TYR A 67 3.55 10.43 -19.31
N ALA A 68 2.99 11.38 -18.58
CA ALA A 68 1.66 11.92 -18.85
C ALA A 68 1.59 12.61 -20.22
N PHE A 69 2.60 13.39 -20.56
CA PHE A 69 2.72 14.02 -21.88
C PHE A 69 2.76 12.97 -23.00
N TYR A 70 3.62 11.95 -22.87
CA TYR A 70 3.66 10.82 -23.78
C TYR A 70 2.29 10.17 -23.95
N THR A 71 1.59 9.94 -22.86
CA THR A 71 0.25 9.31 -22.87
C THR A 71 -0.76 10.14 -23.67
N VAL A 72 -0.80 11.46 -23.45
CA VAL A 72 -1.80 12.33 -24.09
C VAL A 72 -1.51 12.51 -25.59
N PHE A 73 -0.25 12.67 -25.96
CA PHE A 73 0.10 13.06 -27.33
C PHE A 73 0.47 11.89 -28.25
N PHE A 74 0.91 10.77 -27.72
CA PHE A 74 1.37 9.64 -28.52
C PHE A 74 0.51 8.38 -28.40
N VAL A 75 -0.10 8.15 -27.24
CA VAL A 75 -0.90 6.94 -26.99
C VAL A 75 -2.39 7.20 -27.22
N GLY A 76 -2.95 8.18 -26.54
CA GLY A 76 -4.33 8.65 -26.77
C GLY A 76 -5.45 7.71 -26.34
N TYR A 77 -5.21 6.66 -25.55
CA TYR A 77 -6.23 5.70 -25.13
C TYR A 77 -7.24 6.25 -24.13
N ASN A 78 -6.94 7.40 -23.51
CA ASN A 78 -7.86 7.99 -22.55
C ASN A 78 -7.83 9.53 -22.63
N THR A 79 -8.83 10.15 -21.99
CA THR A 79 -8.96 11.61 -21.96
C THR A 79 -7.85 12.25 -21.13
N PRO A 80 -7.42 13.49 -21.47
CA PRO A 80 -6.45 14.24 -20.67
C PRO A 80 -6.87 14.37 -19.19
N LYS A 81 -8.17 14.47 -18.92
CA LYS A 81 -8.72 14.49 -17.54
C LYS A 81 -8.39 13.22 -16.78
N ALA A 82 -8.56 12.04 -17.39
CA ALA A 82 -8.23 10.76 -16.76
C ALA A 82 -6.72 10.62 -16.53
N VAL A 83 -5.90 11.09 -17.49
CA VAL A 83 -4.42 11.10 -17.34
C VAL A 83 -3.98 11.99 -16.19
N VAL A 84 -4.57 13.18 -16.02
CA VAL A 84 -4.27 14.06 -14.88
C VAL A 84 -4.69 13.41 -13.56
N TYR A 85 -5.86 12.76 -13.53
CA TYR A 85 -6.32 12.03 -12.34
C TYR A 85 -5.33 10.92 -11.95
N ASP A 86 -4.89 10.12 -12.93
CA ASP A 86 -3.92 9.04 -12.69
C ASP A 86 -2.55 9.58 -12.29
N TYR A 87 -2.10 10.69 -12.90
CA TYR A 87 -0.88 11.41 -12.50
C TYR A 87 -0.92 11.82 -11.02
N ILE A 88 -2.04 12.41 -10.57
CA ILE A 88 -2.20 12.80 -9.17
C ILE A 88 -2.19 11.55 -8.26
N ALA A 89 -2.87 10.48 -8.66
CA ALA A 89 -2.87 9.24 -7.90
C ALA A 89 -1.46 8.63 -7.76
N GLN A 90 -0.69 8.63 -8.84
CA GLN A 90 0.66 8.05 -8.86
C GLN A 90 1.70 8.91 -8.15
N ILE A 91 1.59 10.24 -8.19
CA ILE A 91 2.58 11.12 -7.54
C ILE A 91 2.44 11.16 -6.01
N LYS A 92 1.24 10.92 -5.47
CA LYS A 92 0.98 10.98 -4.02
C LYS A 92 1.98 10.18 -3.15
N PRO A 93 2.20 8.88 -3.39
CA PRO A 93 3.17 8.12 -2.59
C PRO A 93 4.60 8.67 -2.70
N PHE A 94 4.98 9.19 -3.86
CA PHE A 94 6.29 9.83 -4.03
C PHE A 94 6.38 11.15 -3.28
N CYS A 95 5.29 11.94 -3.19
CA CYS A 95 5.26 13.13 -2.35
C CYS A 95 5.56 12.78 -0.89
N TYR A 96 4.88 11.77 -0.33
CA TYR A 96 5.14 11.31 1.03
C TYR A 96 6.59 10.87 1.22
N PHE A 97 7.08 10.02 0.34
CA PHE A 97 8.44 9.50 0.41
C PHE A 97 9.48 10.61 0.29
N CYS A 98 9.40 11.44 -0.75
CA CYS A 98 10.40 12.46 -1.03
C CYS A 98 10.41 13.56 0.02
N VAL A 99 9.25 13.95 0.57
CA VAL A 99 9.17 14.92 1.66
C VAL A 99 9.75 14.34 2.93
N SER A 100 9.44 13.10 3.26
CA SER A 100 10.01 12.39 4.41
C SER A 100 11.54 12.29 4.30
N TYR A 101 12.03 11.92 3.12
CA TYR A 101 13.46 11.82 2.81
C TYR A 101 14.16 13.18 2.94
N ALA A 102 13.54 14.25 2.46
CA ALA A 102 14.12 15.60 2.51
C ALA A 102 14.09 16.20 3.91
N VAL A 103 12.98 16.02 4.66
CA VAL A 103 12.83 16.58 6.02
C VAL A 103 13.67 15.82 7.03
N VAL A 104 13.91 14.51 6.81
CA VAL A 104 14.59 13.61 7.76
C VAL A 104 14.00 13.77 9.17
N PRO A 105 12.72 13.42 9.38
CA PRO A 105 12.00 13.74 10.60
C PRO A 105 12.65 13.09 11.82
N HIS A 106 12.89 13.91 12.84
CA HIS A 106 13.39 13.43 14.12
C HIS A 106 12.25 13.32 15.13
N PHE A 107 11.96 12.09 15.57
CA PHE A 107 10.97 11.83 16.60
C PHE A 107 11.63 11.75 17.97
N ASP A 108 11.42 12.77 18.80
CA ASP A 108 11.89 12.76 20.20
C ASP A 108 11.14 11.70 21.03
N ALA A 109 11.61 11.44 22.25
CA ALA A 109 11.02 10.42 23.13
C ALA A 109 9.52 10.68 23.46
N LYS A 110 9.09 11.95 23.46
CA LYS A 110 7.68 12.32 23.67
C LYS A 110 6.86 11.98 22.45
N MET A 111 7.33 12.35 21.27
CA MET A 111 6.64 12.09 20.01
C MET A 111 6.57 10.59 19.71
N ARG A 112 7.65 9.82 19.92
CA ARG A 112 7.63 8.35 19.81
C ARG A 112 6.56 7.72 20.71
N ARG A 113 6.34 8.23 21.92
CA ARG A 113 5.27 7.76 22.82
C ARG A 113 3.88 8.08 22.26
N ILE A 114 3.69 9.28 21.69
CA ILE A 114 2.41 9.67 21.07
C ILE A 114 2.11 8.78 19.87
N VAL A 115 3.07 8.57 18.97
CA VAL A 115 2.96 7.68 17.81
C VAL A 115 2.60 6.25 18.24
N LYS A 116 3.30 5.70 19.24
CA LYS A 116 2.98 4.37 19.78
C LYS A 116 1.55 4.28 20.34
N ARG A 117 1.07 5.32 21.00
CA ARG A 117 -0.33 5.37 21.48
C ARG A 117 -1.32 5.41 20.33
N ALA A 118 -1.04 6.17 19.27
CA ALA A 118 -1.88 6.19 18.08
C ALA A 118 -1.98 4.79 17.42
N CYS A 119 -0.85 4.08 17.28
CA CYS A 119 -0.85 2.71 16.80
C CYS A 119 -1.65 1.75 17.69
N LEU A 120 -1.54 1.91 19.02
CA LEU A 120 -2.32 1.11 19.99
C LEU A 120 -3.82 1.37 19.86
N ILE A 121 -4.24 2.63 19.68
CA ILE A 121 -5.65 3.00 19.46
C ILE A 121 -6.18 2.32 18.20
N ASN A 122 -5.49 2.45 17.07
CA ASN A 122 -5.90 1.79 15.82
C ASN A 122 -5.99 0.27 15.99
N SER A 123 -5.00 -0.34 16.65
CA SER A 123 -5.00 -1.78 16.89
C SER A 123 -6.11 -2.23 17.84
N ALA A 124 -6.47 -1.42 18.84
CA ALA A 124 -7.60 -1.70 19.74
C ALA A 124 -8.94 -1.65 18.99
N ILE A 125 -9.13 -0.65 18.12
CA ILE A 125 -10.31 -0.56 17.26
C ILE A 125 -10.36 -1.76 16.30
N ALA A 126 -9.25 -2.09 15.65
CA ALA A 126 -9.16 -3.24 14.76
C ALA A 126 -9.48 -4.56 15.46
N LEU A 127 -8.94 -4.77 16.68
CA LEU A 127 -9.23 -5.96 17.49
C LEU A 127 -10.71 -6.02 17.89
N PHE A 128 -11.30 -4.90 18.28
CA PHE A 128 -12.72 -4.82 18.59
C PHE A 128 -13.57 -5.22 17.37
N CYS A 129 -13.28 -4.70 16.19
CA CYS A 129 -13.99 -5.04 14.96
C CYS A 129 -13.88 -6.53 14.60
N VAL A 130 -12.68 -7.13 14.79
CA VAL A 130 -12.49 -8.57 14.58
C VAL A 130 -13.32 -9.38 15.59
N ALA A 131 -13.34 -8.98 16.86
CA ALA A 131 -14.06 -9.70 17.91
C ALA A 131 -15.58 -9.60 17.78
N THR A 132 -16.09 -8.49 17.24
CA THR A 132 -17.54 -8.24 17.07
C THR A 132 -18.08 -8.58 15.69
N GLY A 133 -17.20 -8.89 14.72
CA GLY A 133 -17.59 -9.09 13.32
C GLY A 133 -17.86 -7.81 12.52
N LEU A 134 -17.68 -6.61 13.11
CA LEU A 134 -17.97 -5.30 12.52
C LEU A 134 -16.83 -4.81 11.56
N ILE A 135 -16.17 -5.73 10.88
CA ILE A 135 -15.01 -5.36 10.04
C ILE A 135 -15.47 -4.52 8.84
N GLU A 136 -16.52 -4.94 8.13
CA GLU A 136 -16.96 -4.28 6.91
C GLU A 136 -17.68 -2.95 7.19
N GLU A 137 -18.33 -2.82 8.33
CA GLU A 137 -18.96 -1.57 8.76
C GLU A 137 -17.94 -0.48 9.10
N VAL A 138 -16.79 -0.87 9.68
CA VAL A 138 -15.78 0.10 10.13
C VAL A 138 -14.71 0.34 9.07
N PHE A 139 -14.30 -0.71 8.35
CA PHE A 139 -13.19 -0.65 7.39
C PHE A 139 -13.63 -0.61 5.92
N SER A 140 -14.93 -0.54 5.62
CA SER A 140 -15.51 -0.62 4.27
C SER A 140 -15.10 -1.85 3.44
N HIS A 141 -13.97 -2.45 3.74
CA HIS A 141 -13.48 -3.66 3.10
C HIS A 141 -12.41 -4.33 4.00
N VAL A 142 -12.49 -5.63 4.15
CA VAL A 142 -11.58 -6.43 5.00
C VAL A 142 -10.08 -6.26 4.70
N THR A 143 -9.73 -5.82 3.48
CA THR A 143 -8.33 -5.55 3.10
C THR A 143 -7.72 -4.40 3.92
N TYR A 144 -8.52 -3.39 4.29
CA TYR A 144 -8.04 -2.25 5.08
C TYR A 144 -7.66 -2.64 6.50
N LEU A 145 -8.32 -3.66 7.08
CA LEU A 145 -7.93 -4.21 8.38
C LEU A 145 -6.47 -4.69 8.35
N GLY A 146 -6.09 -5.47 7.32
CA GLY A 146 -4.71 -5.93 7.15
C GLY A 146 -3.73 -4.76 7.00
N LEU A 147 -4.07 -3.77 6.19
CA LEU A 147 -3.23 -2.58 5.96
C LEU A 147 -2.98 -1.79 7.27
N VAL A 148 -4.05 -1.51 8.04
CA VAL A 148 -3.96 -0.77 9.32
C VAL A 148 -3.16 -1.56 10.35
N SER A 149 -3.36 -2.88 10.42
CA SER A 149 -2.61 -3.76 11.31
C SER A 149 -1.12 -3.78 10.97
N MET A 150 -0.78 -3.94 9.69
CA MET A 150 0.61 -3.94 9.22
C MET A 150 1.30 -2.61 9.49
N LEU A 151 0.65 -1.49 9.17
CA LEU A 151 1.24 -0.17 9.40
C LEU A 151 1.41 0.11 10.89
N SER A 152 0.40 -0.18 11.71
CA SER A 152 0.48 -0.02 13.18
C SER A 152 1.62 -0.87 13.76
N PHE A 153 1.76 -2.12 13.30
CA PHE A 153 2.88 -2.99 13.65
C PHE A 153 4.24 -2.36 13.30
N MET A 154 4.44 -1.97 12.03
CA MET A 154 5.71 -1.44 11.55
C MET A 154 6.10 -0.16 12.30
N VAL A 155 5.19 0.79 12.39
CA VAL A 155 5.43 2.09 13.03
C VAL A 155 5.66 1.93 14.54
N TYR A 156 4.89 1.09 15.20
CA TYR A 156 5.09 0.80 16.63
C TYR A 156 6.44 0.16 16.89
N LEU A 157 6.84 -0.82 16.06
CA LEU A 157 8.14 -1.49 16.16
C LEU A 157 9.28 -0.50 15.98
N MET A 158 9.24 0.33 14.92
CA MET A 158 10.28 1.34 14.65
C MET A 158 10.41 2.36 15.78
N CYS A 159 9.27 2.83 16.33
CA CYS A 159 9.26 3.74 17.49
C CYS A 159 9.70 3.08 18.80
N SER A 160 9.83 1.75 18.83
CA SER A 160 10.23 0.97 20.01
C SER A 160 11.68 0.54 20.00
N VAL A 161 12.40 0.80 18.90
CA VAL A 161 13.84 0.56 18.80
C VAL A 161 14.58 1.58 19.69
N ASP A 162 15.48 1.10 20.55
CA ASP A 162 16.35 1.93 21.39
C ASP A 162 17.58 2.43 20.60
N GLU A 163 18.42 3.23 21.25
CA GLU A 163 19.65 3.77 20.65
C GLU A 163 20.67 2.67 20.27
N ASN A 164 20.57 1.49 20.86
CA ASN A 164 21.40 0.34 20.56
C ASN A 164 20.80 -0.58 19.48
N GLY A 165 19.74 -0.16 18.81
CA GLY A 165 19.04 -0.97 17.82
C GLY A 165 18.26 -2.15 18.39
N LYS A 166 17.95 -2.16 19.70
CA LYS A 166 17.27 -3.27 20.37
C LYS A 166 15.82 -2.90 20.66
N VAL A 167 14.96 -3.92 20.67
CA VAL A 167 13.55 -3.80 21.06
C VAL A 167 13.30 -4.67 22.27
N THR A 168 12.58 -4.15 23.27
CA THR A 168 12.25 -4.92 24.48
C THR A 168 11.28 -6.05 24.15
N ARG A 169 11.36 -7.18 24.87
CA ARG A 169 10.46 -8.34 24.70
C ARG A 169 8.98 -7.94 24.75
N ARG A 170 8.63 -7.01 25.65
CA ARG A 170 7.24 -6.49 25.77
C ARG A 170 6.80 -5.81 24.47
N ASN A 171 7.64 -4.92 23.91
CA ASN A 171 7.31 -4.22 22.66
C ASN A 171 7.25 -5.18 21.47
N LEU A 172 8.12 -6.20 21.43
CA LEU A 172 8.04 -7.25 20.42
C LEU A 172 6.71 -8.02 20.49
N LEU A 173 6.28 -8.38 21.70
CA LEU A 173 5.01 -9.09 21.88
C LEU A 173 3.81 -8.22 21.45
N ILE A 174 3.80 -6.95 21.83
CA ILE A 174 2.74 -6.00 21.43
C ILE A 174 2.73 -5.86 19.90
N SER A 175 3.89 -5.71 19.27
CA SER A 175 4.01 -5.64 17.81
C SER A 175 3.45 -6.91 17.14
N LEU A 176 3.76 -8.09 17.68
CA LEU A 176 3.26 -9.35 17.17
C LEU A 176 1.73 -9.45 17.28
N ILE A 177 1.16 -9.01 18.41
CA ILE A 177 -0.30 -8.96 18.57
C ILE A 177 -0.93 -8.04 17.53
N MET A 178 -0.38 -6.82 17.33
CA MET A 178 -0.85 -5.88 16.32
C MET A 178 -0.85 -6.50 14.91
N LEU A 179 0.23 -7.19 14.55
CA LEU A 179 0.35 -7.87 13.27
C LEU A 179 -0.69 -8.98 13.13
N THR A 180 -0.90 -9.78 14.19
CA THR A 180 -1.80 -10.94 14.18
C THR A 180 -3.28 -10.54 14.01
N ILE A 181 -3.68 -9.35 14.48
CA ILE A 181 -5.04 -8.82 14.29
C ILE A 181 -5.43 -8.78 12.81
N GLY A 182 -4.49 -8.44 11.93
CA GLY A 182 -4.71 -8.37 10.48
C GLY A 182 -5.10 -9.70 9.83
N LEU A 183 -4.78 -10.84 10.47
CA LEU A 183 -5.21 -12.17 9.99
C LEU A 183 -6.74 -12.34 10.04
N GLY A 184 -7.43 -11.59 10.90
CA GLY A 184 -8.90 -11.57 10.97
C GLY A 184 -9.58 -11.17 9.65
N GLY A 185 -8.89 -10.44 8.78
CA GLY A 185 -9.36 -10.09 7.44
C GLY A 185 -9.29 -11.21 6.39
N THR A 186 -8.67 -12.36 6.72
CA THR A 186 -8.56 -13.57 5.87
C THR A 186 -8.11 -13.35 4.42
N ARG A 187 -7.34 -12.29 4.14
CA ARG A 187 -6.87 -11.96 2.78
C ARG A 187 -5.50 -12.60 2.47
N SER A 188 -5.42 -13.27 1.34
CA SER A 188 -4.19 -13.98 0.90
C SER A 188 -2.97 -13.05 0.79
N LYS A 189 -3.15 -11.83 0.32
CA LYS A 189 -2.09 -10.81 0.27
C LYS A 189 -1.50 -10.55 1.66
N PHE A 190 -2.35 -10.42 2.68
CA PHE A 190 -1.91 -10.16 4.04
C PHE A 190 -1.10 -11.33 4.65
N TYR A 191 -1.37 -12.57 4.26
CA TYR A 191 -0.54 -13.71 4.72
C TYR A 191 0.90 -13.60 4.25
N GLY A 192 1.15 -13.15 3.00
CA GLY A 192 2.49 -12.88 2.51
C GLY A 192 3.18 -11.76 3.29
N GLU A 193 2.47 -10.66 3.52
CA GLU A 193 2.93 -9.53 4.32
C GLU A 193 3.21 -9.94 5.77
N TYR A 194 2.39 -10.82 6.35
CA TYR A 194 2.56 -11.37 7.69
C TYR A 194 3.86 -12.17 7.81
N VAL A 195 4.15 -13.05 6.84
CA VAL A 195 5.39 -13.82 6.82
C VAL A 195 6.62 -12.91 6.70
N MET A 196 6.57 -11.91 5.82
CA MET A 196 7.62 -10.91 5.67
C MET A 196 7.85 -10.12 6.97
N ALA A 197 6.78 -9.70 7.63
CA ALA A 197 6.84 -8.98 8.89
C ALA A 197 7.38 -9.84 10.04
N LEU A 198 7.01 -11.12 10.11
CA LEU A 198 7.61 -12.08 11.04
C LEU A 198 9.11 -12.23 10.80
N TYR A 199 9.54 -12.29 9.55
CA TYR A 199 10.97 -12.32 9.20
C TYR A 199 11.68 -11.05 9.67
N MET A 200 11.08 -9.87 9.48
CA MET A 200 11.61 -8.60 9.99
C MET A 200 11.71 -8.61 11.54
N LEU A 201 10.66 -9.04 12.23
CA LEU A 201 10.69 -9.19 13.71
C LEU A 201 11.80 -10.11 14.16
N PHE A 202 12.00 -11.19 13.44
CA PHE A 202 13.05 -12.14 13.68
C PHE A 202 14.45 -11.50 13.57
N MET A 203 14.67 -10.68 12.55
CA MET A 203 15.91 -9.95 12.34
C MET A 203 16.17 -8.88 13.42
N TYR A 204 15.12 -8.22 13.93
CA TYR A 204 15.22 -7.23 15.00
C TYR A 204 15.37 -7.83 16.41
N THR A 205 15.23 -9.14 16.56
CA THR A 205 15.39 -9.79 17.88
C THR A 205 16.86 -9.88 18.24
N PRO A 206 17.31 -9.25 19.35
CA PRO A 206 18.72 -9.22 19.74
C PRO A 206 19.32 -10.62 19.89
N GLY A 207 20.46 -10.84 19.26
CA GLY A 207 21.20 -12.11 19.35
C GLY A 207 20.68 -13.22 18.43
N PHE A 208 19.58 -13.03 17.73
CA PHE A 208 18.98 -14.05 16.88
C PHE A 208 19.80 -14.26 15.60
N ALA A 209 20.20 -13.18 14.92
CA ALA A 209 20.99 -13.25 13.70
C ALA A 209 22.40 -13.85 13.93
N LYS A 210 22.94 -13.72 15.14
CA LYS A 210 24.25 -14.31 15.51
C LYS A 210 24.16 -15.78 15.92
N ASN A 211 22.99 -16.28 16.29
CA ASN A 211 22.79 -17.63 16.83
C ASN A 211 21.70 -18.40 16.07
N ILE A 212 21.59 -18.22 14.74
CA ILE A 212 20.68 -19.03 13.93
C ILE A 212 21.12 -20.48 14.01
N LYS A 213 20.37 -21.28 14.75
CA LYS A 213 20.53 -22.75 14.82
C LYS A 213 19.58 -23.38 13.82
N LEU A 214 19.91 -24.57 13.34
CA LEU A 214 19.06 -25.33 12.40
C LEU A 214 17.61 -25.42 12.87
N LYS A 215 17.36 -25.55 14.18
CA LYS A 215 16.01 -25.56 14.76
C LYS A 215 15.18 -24.29 14.45
N HIS A 216 15.82 -23.13 14.31
CA HIS A 216 15.12 -21.87 14.00
C HIS A 216 14.74 -21.80 12.52
N ILE A 217 15.62 -22.33 11.66
CA ILE A 217 15.34 -22.47 10.23
C ILE A 217 14.18 -23.45 10.03
N LEU A 218 14.24 -24.60 10.71
CA LEU A 218 13.14 -25.59 10.66
C LEU A 218 11.82 -25.04 11.19
N ALA A 219 11.84 -24.27 12.30
CA ALA A 219 10.65 -23.62 12.84
C ALA A 219 10.08 -22.59 11.84
N PHE A 220 10.93 -21.81 11.19
CA PHE A 220 10.51 -20.85 10.17
C PHE A 220 9.95 -21.55 8.93
N MET A 221 10.59 -22.63 8.47
CA MET A 221 10.07 -23.46 7.39
C MET A 221 8.72 -24.08 7.74
N LEU A 222 8.56 -24.58 8.98
CA LEU A 222 7.28 -25.12 9.46
C LEU A 222 6.17 -24.07 9.44
N VAL A 223 6.44 -22.84 9.91
CA VAL A 223 5.48 -21.73 9.83
C VAL A 223 5.16 -21.40 8.38
N GLY A 224 6.16 -21.37 7.50
CA GLY A 224 5.96 -21.16 6.06
C GLY A 224 5.08 -22.24 5.44
N VAL A 225 5.32 -23.50 5.78
CA VAL A 225 4.49 -24.63 5.31
C VAL A 225 3.05 -24.52 5.86
N LEU A 226 2.87 -24.18 7.14
CA LEU A 226 1.53 -23.99 7.72
C LEU A 226 0.78 -22.86 7.03
N VAL A 227 1.44 -21.72 6.80
CA VAL A 227 0.84 -20.60 6.05
C VAL A 227 0.50 -21.02 4.62
N PHE A 228 1.39 -21.77 3.97
CA PHE A 228 1.16 -22.28 2.62
C PHE A 228 -0.03 -23.25 2.57
N VAL A 229 -0.14 -24.17 3.53
CA VAL A 229 -1.28 -25.10 3.63
C VAL A 229 -2.60 -24.35 3.85
N VAL A 230 -2.62 -23.35 4.74
CA VAL A 230 -3.81 -22.51 4.96
C VAL A 230 -4.14 -21.67 3.73
N ALA A 231 -3.11 -21.16 3.04
CA ALA A 231 -3.28 -20.38 1.82
C ALA A 231 -3.60 -21.26 0.60
N TRP A 232 -3.31 -22.58 0.65
CA TRP A 232 -3.43 -23.49 -0.50
C TRP A 232 -4.82 -23.46 -1.14
N LYS A 233 -5.88 -23.56 -0.35
CA LYS A 233 -7.26 -23.46 -0.87
C LYS A 233 -7.52 -22.17 -1.65
N LYS A 234 -6.89 -21.06 -1.24
CA LYS A 234 -7.00 -19.79 -1.96
C LYS A 234 -6.09 -19.73 -3.19
N ILE A 235 -4.91 -20.33 -3.11
CA ILE A 235 -4.01 -20.46 -4.27
C ILE A 235 -4.69 -21.34 -5.32
N GLU A 236 -5.22 -22.49 -4.92
CA GLU A 236 -6.00 -23.37 -5.77
C GLU A 236 -7.18 -22.65 -6.40
N PHE A 237 -8.00 -21.97 -5.59
CA PHE A 237 -9.16 -21.21 -6.05
C PHE A 237 -8.81 -20.11 -7.06
N TYR A 238 -7.79 -19.28 -6.79
CA TYR A 238 -7.47 -18.13 -7.64
C TYR A 238 -6.55 -18.44 -8.82
N PHE A 239 -5.67 -19.43 -8.71
CA PHE A 239 -4.63 -19.70 -9.70
C PHE A 239 -4.83 -21.01 -10.45
N ILE A 240 -5.49 -22.01 -9.84
CA ILE A 240 -5.74 -23.31 -10.47
C ILE A 240 -7.20 -23.40 -10.91
N SER A 241 -8.11 -22.99 -10.03
CA SER A 241 -9.57 -23.07 -10.27
C SER A 241 -10.18 -21.79 -10.83
N GLY A 242 -9.38 -20.79 -11.21
CA GLY A 242 -9.85 -19.58 -11.88
C GLY A 242 -10.81 -18.70 -11.08
N GLY A 243 -11.03 -18.98 -9.77
CA GLY A 243 -11.86 -18.14 -8.90
C GLY A 243 -13.38 -18.38 -8.96
N THR A 244 -13.83 -19.44 -9.62
CA THR A 244 -15.24 -19.85 -9.66
C THR A 244 -15.42 -21.20 -8.95
N GLU A 245 -16.27 -21.26 -7.94
CA GLU A 245 -16.67 -22.53 -7.34
C GLU A 245 -17.62 -23.25 -8.32
N GLY A 246 -17.15 -24.35 -8.88
CA GLY A 246 -18.01 -25.41 -9.44
C GLY A 246 -18.38 -25.36 -10.92
N VAL A 247 -17.92 -24.38 -11.71
CA VAL A 247 -18.14 -24.40 -13.18
C VAL A 247 -16.81 -24.07 -13.86
N MET A 248 -16.09 -25.12 -14.24
CA MET A 248 -14.84 -25.02 -14.95
C MET A 248 -14.97 -25.53 -16.37
N ASP A 249 -15.52 -24.69 -17.23
CA ASP A 249 -15.27 -24.81 -18.65
C ASP A 249 -14.03 -24.02 -19.00
N GLU A 250 -13.20 -24.50 -19.94
CA GLU A 250 -12.02 -23.75 -20.44
C GLU A 250 -12.40 -22.33 -20.90
N GLU A 251 -13.65 -22.16 -21.36
CA GLU A 251 -14.24 -20.90 -21.77
C GLU A 251 -14.45 -19.91 -20.60
N SER A 252 -14.79 -20.38 -19.40
CA SER A 252 -14.92 -19.54 -18.21
C SER A 252 -13.57 -19.07 -17.65
N MET A 253 -12.49 -19.84 -17.82
CA MET A 253 -11.13 -19.43 -17.45
C MET A 253 -10.64 -18.24 -18.28
N GLN A 254 -11.04 -18.19 -19.57
CA GLN A 254 -10.68 -17.08 -20.47
C GLN A 254 -11.45 -15.80 -20.16
N THR A 255 -12.55 -15.88 -19.42
CA THR A 255 -13.42 -14.72 -19.13
C THR A 255 -13.19 -14.08 -17.78
N LEU A 256 -12.28 -14.62 -16.94
CA LEU A 256 -12.00 -14.06 -15.62
C LEU A 256 -11.15 -12.79 -15.69
N ALA A 257 -11.60 -11.72 -15.06
CA ALA A 257 -10.93 -10.42 -15.09
C ALA A 257 -9.44 -10.45 -14.68
N ARG A 258 -9.06 -11.24 -13.68
CA ARG A 258 -7.67 -11.26 -13.18
C ARG A 258 -6.66 -11.89 -14.13
N PRO A 259 -6.85 -13.13 -14.65
CA PRO A 259 -5.98 -13.69 -15.69
C PRO A 259 -5.93 -12.79 -16.92
N MET A 260 -7.09 -12.25 -17.33
CA MET A 260 -7.19 -11.36 -18.49
C MET A 260 -6.46 -10.04 -18.31
N LEU A 261 -6.37 -9.49 -17.08
CA LEU A 261 -5.52 -8.33 -16.82
C LEU A 261 -4.04 -8.62 -17.09
N TYR A 262 -3.53 -9.80 -16.73
CA TYR A 262 -2.14 -10.16 -17.03
C TYR A 262 -1.91 -10.38 -18.54
N ALA A 263 -2.83 -11.07 -19.20
CA ALA A 263 -2.78 -11.28 -20.65
C ALA A 263 -2.85 -9.93 -21.39
N GLY A 264 -3.80 -9.08 -21.02
CA GLY A 264 -3.95 -7.75 -21.60
C GLY A 264 -2.74 -6.85 -21.40
N MET A 265 -2.08 -6.94 -20.23
CA MET A 265 -0.81 -6.23 -19.99
C MET A 265 0.27 -6.66 -21.00
N LEU A 266 0.39 -7.97 -21.26
CA LEU A 266 1.38 -8.47 -22.24
C LEU A 266 1.02 -8.05 -23.67
N MET A 267 -0.26 -8.05 -24.03
CA MET A 267 -0.73 -7.56 -25.33
C MET A 267 -0.40 -6.07 -25.51
N LEU A 268 -0.69 -5.23 -24.51
CA LEU A 268 -0.38 -3.81 -24.54
C LEU A 268 1.13 -3.55 -24.56
N LEU A 269 1.92 -4.36 -23.87
CA LEU A 269 3.38 -4.27 -23.92
C LEU A 269 3.91 -4.63 -25.31
N ALA A 270 3.30 -5.59 -26.01
CA ALA A 270 3.67 -5.91 -27.39
C ALA A 270 3.35 -4.76 -28.37
N LEU A 271 2.24 -4.04 -28.13
CA LEU A 271 1.86 -2.85 -28.93
C LEU A 271 2.72 -1.63 -28.60
N HIS A 272 3.16 -1.49 -27.36
CA HIS A 272 3.93 -0.34 -26.86
C HIS A 272 5.20 -0.80 -26.12
N PRO A 273 6.19 -1.40 -26.80
CA PRO A 273 7.29 -2.12 -26.14
C PRO A 273 8.26 -1.22 -25.36
N LEU A 274 8.36 0.07 -25.65
CA LEU A 274 9.33 0.96 -25.02
C LEU A 274 8.82 1.59 -23.72
N LEU A 275 7.61 2.15 -23.75
CA LEU A 275 7.07 2.94 -22.62
C LEU A 275 5.70 2.44 -22.15
N GLY A 276 5.22 1.32 -22.68
CA GLY A 276 3.89 0.80 -22.38
C GLY A 276 2.75 1.68 -22.90
N SER A 277 1.53 1.36 -22.52
CA SER A 277 0.30 2.01 -22.99
C SER A 277 -0.02 3.36 -22.32
N GLY A 278 0.85 3.86 -21.45
CA GLY A 278 0.68 5.15 -20.82
C GLY A 278 -0.19 5.14 -19.56
N MET A 279 -0.32 6.33 -18.94
CA MET A 279 -1.17 6.54 -17.76
C MET A 279 -2.66 6.42 -18.11
N ALA A 280 -3.48 6.05 -17.14
CA ALA A 280 -4.93 5.92 -17.28
C ALA A 280 -5.38 5.02 -18.44
N SER A 281 -4.50 4.19 -18.99
CA SER A 281 -4.81 3.34 -20.14
C SER A 281 -5.36 1.97 -19.74
N PHE A 282 -4.75 1.32 -18.74
CA PHE A 282 -5.10 -0.07 -18.40
C PHE A 282 -4.90 -0.38 -16.92
N ALA A 283 -5.82 -1.14 -16.32
CA ALA A 283 -5.76 -1.66 -14.95
C ALA A 283 -5.58 -0.60 -13.84
N THR A 284 -5.93 0.65 -14.11
CA THR A 284 -5.94 1.74 -13.12
C THR A 284 -7.38 2.18 -12.82
N ASN A 285 -7.59 2.84 -11.66
CA ASN A 285 -8.90 3.40 -11.34
C ASN A 285 -9.32 4.47 -12.36
N ALA A 286 -8.37 5.18 -12.93
CA ALA A 286 -8.60 6.21 -13.95
C ALA A 286 -8.98 5.63 -15.32
N SER A 287 -8.64 4.36 -15.59
CA SER A 287 -8.98 3.65 -16.83
C SER A 287 -10.33 2.93 -16.79
N SER A 288 -10.98 2.90 -15.62
CA SER A 288 -12.30 2.29 -15.41
C SER A 288 -13.44 3.31 -15.55
N THR A 289 -14.67 2.84 -15.51
CA THR A 289 -15.88 3.68 -15.54
C THR A 289 -15.96 4.69 -14.39
N ALA A 290 -15.17 4.51 -13.33
CA ALA A 290 -15.10 5.44 -12.20
C ALA A 290 -14.63 6.85 -12.60
N VAL A 291 -13.79 6.96 -13.64
CA VAL A 291 -13.30 8.26 -14.16
C VAL A 291 -13.60 8.38 -15.64
N ASN A 292 -13.00 7.55 -16.47
CA ASN A 292 -13.28 7.45 -17.90
C ASN A 292 -12.76 6.11 -18.43
N TYR A 293 -13.67 5.32 -19.01
CA TYR A 293 -13.32 4.01 -19.55
C TYR A 293 -12.34 4.14 -20.71
N SER A 294 -11.22 3.41 -20.62
CA SER A 294 -10.12 3.52 -21.57
C SER A 294 -10.37 2.70 -22.83
N GLU A 295 -10.04 3.26 -23.98
CA GLU A 295 -10.07 2.60 -25.28
C GLU A 295 -9.10 1.39 -25.35
N ALA A 296 -8.06 1.37 -24.51
CA ALA A 296 -7.12 0.26 -24.45
C ALA A 296 -7.81 -1.10 -24.25
N TYR A 297 -8.89 -1.16 -23.45
CA TYR A 297 -9.63 -2.41 -23.23
C TYR A 297 -10.27 -2.94 -24.51
N ARG A 298 -10.78 -2.06 -25.39
CA ARG A 298 -11.35 -2.42 -26.70
C ARG A 298 -10.28 -2.88 -27.67
N VAL A 299 -9.16 -2.17 -27.72
CA VAL A 299 -8.03 -2.49 -28.61
C VAL A 299 -7.49 -3.89 -28.37
N ILE A 300 -7.52 -4.38 -27.13
CA ILE A 300 -7.07 -5.73 -26.78
C ILE A 300 -8.22 -6.72 -26.59
N GLY A 301 -9.47 -6.34 -26.92
CA GLY A 301 -10.65 -7.23 -26.87
C GLY A 301 -11.09 -7.63 -25.48
N LEU A 302 -10.85 -6.80 -24.46
CA LEU A 302 -11.23 -7.08 -23.06
C LEU A 302 -12.44 -6.30 -22.57
N ASP A 303 -13.09 -5.53 -23.42
CA ASP A 303 -14.26 -4.72 -23.08
C ASP A 303 -15.52 -5.54 -22.81
N GLY A 304 -15.58 -6.79 -23.26
CA GLY A 304 -16.64 -7.78 -22.95
C GLY A 304 -16.39 -8.64 -21.72
N VAL A 305 -15.23 -8.54 -21.08
CA VAL A 305 -14.86 -9.40 -19.95
C VAL A 305 -15.54 -8.90 -18.67
N TRP A 306 -16.20 -9.81 -17.94
CA TRP A 306 -16.87 -9.46 -16.68
C TRP A 306 -15.90 -8.86 -15.65
N GLY A 307 -16.25 -7.70 -15.12
CA GLY A 307 -15.40 -6.92 -14.21
C GLY A 307 -14.35 -6.03 -14.90
N LEU A 308 -14.23 -6.07 -16.23
CA LEU A 308 -13.42 -5.16 -17.04
C LEU A 308 -14.27 -4.37 -18.03
N SER A 309 -15.52 -4.80 -18.30
CA SER A 309 -16.47 -4.13 -19.17
C SER A 309 -16.92 -2.78 -18.62
N PRO A 310 -17.39 -1.84 -19.46
CA PRO A 310 -17.87 -0.54 -19.03
C PRO A 310 -19.19 -0.55 -18.23
N GLY A 311 -19.80 -1.71 -17.99
CA GLY A 311 -21.05 -1.89 -17.25
C GLY A 311 -22.24 -2.08 -18.17
#